data_2e6730414e15a943b4ba93957158b968
#
_entry.id   2e6730414e15a943b4ba93957158b968
#
_cell.length_a   1.000
_cell.length_b   1.000
_cell.length_c   1.000
_cell.angle_alpha   90.00
_cell.angle_beta   90.00
_cell.angle_gamma   90.00
#
_symmetry.space_group_name_H-M   'P 1'
#
loop_
_entity.id
_entity.type
_entity.pdbx_description
1 polymer ?
#
loop_
_entity_poly.entity_id
_entity_poly.type
_entity_poly.pdbx_seq_one_letter_code
_entity_poly.pdbx_strand_id
1 'polypeptide(L)'
;MLYGDVYDEACAKAYELAEKEGYTFIHPFDDLAVATGQGTIAMEIFKELPLVEYILVPIGGGGLATGVSTLAKLLNPRLRLSEWSRPVPIVCRSHLRTAR
;
A
#
# COMPACT_ATOMS: atom_id res chain seq x y z
N MET A 1 -21.54 -0.45 4.38
CA MET A 1 -21.97 0.74 5.14
C MET A 1 -21.02 1.89 4.80
N LEU A 2 -21.53 3.04 4.40
CA LEU A 2 -20.72 4.25 4.22
C LEU A 2 -20.82 5.09 5.50
N TYR A 3 -19.69 5.62 5.98
CA TYR A 3 -19.64 6.41 7.21
C TYR A 3 -18.48 7.42 7.14
N GLY A 4 -18.74 8.66 7.59
CA GLY A 4 -17.76 9.76 7.65
C GLY A 4 -17.47 10.41 6.30
N ASP A 5 -16.96 11.63 6.36
CA ASP A 5 -16.55 12.41 5.19
C ASP A 5 -15.04 12.27 4.92
N VAL A 6 -14.27 11.81 5.92
CA VAL A 6 -12.81 11.58 5.84
C VAL A 6 -12.43 10.18 6.34
N TYR A 7 -11.24 9.74 5.92
CA TYR A 7 -10.72 8.42 6.27
C TYR A 7 -10.69 8.14 7.79
N ASP A 8 -10.27 9.13 8.59
CA ASP A 8 -10.11 8.94 10.04
C ASP A 8 -11.43 8.64 10.74
N GLU A 9 -12.53 9.27 10.31
CA GLU A 9 -13.86 9.01 10.83
C GLU A 9 -14.34 7.59 10.48
N ALA A 10 -14.13 7.19 9.23
CA ALA A 10 -14.47 5.84 8.79
C ALA A 10 -13.64 4.77 9.52
N CYS A 11 -12.36 5.04 9.76
CA CYS A 11 -11.45 4.16 10.49
C CYS A 11 -11.86 4.01 11.95
N ALA A 12 -12.15 5.12 12.64
CA ALA A 12 -12.63 5.11 14.02
C ALA A 12 -13.95 4.29 14.16
N LYS A 13 -14.86 4.45 13.19
CA LYS A 13 -16.10 3.67 13.18
C LYS A 13 -15.85 2.18 12.92
N ALA A 14 -14.90 1.83 12.08
CA ALA A 14 -14.55 0.45 11.84
C ALA A 14 -13.96 -0.22 13.09
N TYR A 15 -13.11 0.47 13.86
CA TYR A 15 -12.62 -0.03 15.14
C TYR A 15 -13.76 -0.20 16.16
N GLU A 16 -14.65 0.76 16.28
CA GLU A 16 -15.83 0.65 17.16
C GLU A 16 -16.67 -0.59 16.84
N LEU A 17 -16.93 -0.83 15.56
CA LEU A 17 -17.69 -2.00 15.11
C LEU A 17 -16.93 -3.32 15.36
N ALA A 18 -15.62 -3.32 15.16
CA ALA A 18 -14.80 -4.49 15.44
C ALA A 18 -14.88 -4.88 16.91
N GLU A 19 -14.82 -3.91 17.84
CA GLU A 19 -14.95 -4.17 19.26
C GLU A 19 -16.35 -4.62 19.67
N LYS A 20 -17.40 -3.96 19.15
CA LYS A 20 -18.79 -4.24 19.55
C LYS A 20 -19.34 -5.53 18.98
N GLU A 21 -19.02 -5.80 17.72
CA GLU A 21 -19.62 -6.91 16.97
C GLU A 21 -18.67 -8.11 16.81
N GLY A 22 -17.41 -7.98 17.29
CA GLY A 22 -16.40 -9.03 17.20
C GLY A 22 -15.85 -9.22 15.78
N TYR A 23 -15.90 -8.20 14.94
CA TYR A 23 -15.30 -8.28 13.59
C TYR A 23 -13.79 -8.19 13.65
N THR A 24 -13.13 -8.91 12.74
CA THR A 24 -11.69 -8.77 12.54
C THR A 24 -11.40 -7.52 11.74
N PHE A 25 -10.67 -6.56 12.33
CA PHE A 25 -10.20 -5.39 11.61
C PHE A 25 -8.95 -5.75 10.79
N ILE A 26 -9.00 -5.51 9.48
CA ILE A 26 -7.85 -5.68 8.58
C ILE A 26 -7.31 -4.30 8.25
N HIS A 27 -6.08 -4.02 8.70
CA HIS A 27 -5.46 -2.72 8.50
C HIS A 27 -5.10 -2.50 7.02
N PRO A 28 -5.52 -1.38 6.38
CA PRO A 28 -5.38 -1.21 4.93
C PRO A 28 -3.94 -1.01 4.45
N PHE A 29 -3.00 -0.66 5.30
CA PHE A 29 -1.60 -0.39 4.92
C PHE A 29 -0.54 -0.79 5.96
N ASP A 30 -0.91 -1.05 7.21
CA ASP A 30 0.02 -1.49 8.26
C ASP A 30 -0.22 -2.97 8.61
N ASP A 31 -0.23 -3.80 7.56
CA ASP A 31 -0.41 -5.24 7.65
C ASP A 31 0.44 -5.91 6.58
N LEU A 32 1.34 -6.81 7.00
CA LEU A 32 2.26 -7.49 6.10
C LEU A 32 1.52 -8.42 5.11
N ALA A 33 0.45 -9.07 5.54
CA ALA A 33 -0.35 -9.92 4.66
C ALA A 33 -1.06 -9.09 3.57
N VAL A 34 -1.59 -7.91 3.94
CA VAL A 34 -2.19 -6.97 2.99
C VAL A 34 -1.12 -6.45 2.02
N ALA A 35 0.04 -6.02 2.51
CA ALA A 35 1.14 -5.56 1.65
C ALA A 35 1.62 -6.67 0.71
N THR A 36 1.71 -7.91 1.17
CA THR A 36 2.04 -9.08 0.34
C THR A 36 1.00 -9.27 -0.78
N GLY A 37 -0.28 -9.17 -0.45
CA GLY A 37 -1.36 -9.20 -1.43
C GLY A 37 -1.25 -8.11 -2.49
N GLN A 38 -0.85 -6.89 -2.11
CA GLN A 38 -0.61 -5.78 -3.05
C GLN A 38 0.53 -6.08 -4.03
N GLY A 39 1.49 -6.91 -3.64
CA GLY A 39 2.57 -7.35 -4.53
C GLY A 39 2.09 -8.08 -5.79
N THR A 40 0.92 -8.70 -5.78
CA THR A 40 0.34 -9.37 -6.95
C THR A 40 0.14 -8.43 -8.14
N ILE A 41 -0.04 -7.13 -7.88
CA ILE A 41 -0.13 -6.10 -8.92
C ILE A 41 1.17 -6.07 -9.75
N ALA A 42 2.32 -6.09 -9.09
CA ALA A 42 3.61 -6.13 -9.79
C ALA A 42 3.76 -7.42 -10.62
N MET A 43 3.30 -8.56 -10.10
CA MET A 43 3.34 -9.82 -10.82
C MET A 43 2.50 -9.76 -12.11
N GLU A 44 1.30 -9.18 -12.05
CA GLU A 44 0.44 -9.02 -13.23
C GLU A 44 1.04 -8.04 -14.23
N ILE A 45 1.62 -6.92 -13.77
CA ILE A 45 2.32 -5.97 -14.64
C ILE A 45 3.46 -6.65 -15.40
N PHE A 46 4.31 -7.43 -14.73
CA PHE A 46 5.41 -8.12 -15.39
C PHE A 46 4.95 -9.22 -16.33
N LYS A 47 3.79 -9.83 -16.09
CA LYS A 47 3.19 -10.80 -16.97
C LYS A 47 2.77 -10.17 -18.31
N GLU A 48 2.17 -8.99 -18.27
CA GLU A 48 1.72 -8.26 -19.45
C GLU A 48 2.84 -7.43 -20.10
N LEU A 49 3.76 -6.89 -19.31
CA LEU A 49 4.85 -6.01 -19.73
C LEU A 49 6.19 -6.49 -19.17
N PRO A 50 6.76 -7.60 -19.70
CA PRO A 50 8.00 -8.19 -19.14
C PRO A 50 9.21 -7.27 -19.15
N LEU A 51 9.24 -6.28 -20.05
CA LEU A 51 10.34 -5.33 -20.21
C LEU A 51 10.04 -3.95 -19.60
N VAL A 52 9.09 -3.86 -18.66
CA VAL A 52 8.79 -2.62 -17.98
C VAL A 52 10.02 -2.09 -17.23
N GLU A 53 10.37 -0.83 -17.44
CA GLU A 53 11.52 -0.17 -16.81
C GLU A 53 11.10 0.75 -15.65
N TYR A 54 9.88 1.28 -15.71
CA TYR A 54 9.36 2.22 -14.73
C TYR A 54 7.95 1.81 -14.30
N ILE A 55 7.71 1.82 -12.98
CA ILE A 55 6.37 1.72 -12.41
C ILE A 55 6.14 2.95 -11.53
N LEU A 56 5.05 3.68 -11.81
CA LEU A 56 4.61 4.81 -11.00
C LEU A 56 3.57 4.33 -10.00
N VAL A 57 3.86 4.48 -8.70
CA VAL A 57 3.00 3.99 -7.62
C VAL A 57 2.52 5.15 -6.75
N PRO A 58 1.20 5.34 -6.58
CA PRO A 58 0.69 6.33 -5.64
C PRO A 58 0.97 5.88 -4.20
N ILE A 59 1.37 6.84 -3.35
CA ILE A 59 1.64 6.60 -1.94
C ILE A 59 0.64 7.36 -1.07
N GLY A 60 -0.03 6.60 -0.21
CA GLY A 60 -0.75 7.07 0.96
C GLY A 60 -0.09 6.51 2.23
N GLY A 61 -0.66 5.49 2.84
CA GLY A 61 -0.10 4.79 4.01
C GLY A 61 1.11 3.90 3.74
N GLY A 62 1.44 3.62 2.48
CA GLY A 62 2.64 2.90 2.08
C GLY A 62 2.47 1.40 1.78
N GLY A 63 1.34 0.77 2.15
CA GLY A 63 1.13 -0.67 1.96
C GLY A 63 1.20 -1.11 0.50
N LEU A 64 0.53 -0.37 -0.40
CA LEU A 64 0.59 -0.61 -1.84
C LEU A 64 2.02 -0.48 -2.38
N ALA A 65 2.69 0.62 -2.07
CA ALA A 65 4.04 0.89 -2.54
C ALA A 65 5.02 -0.16 -2.02
N THR A 66 4.91 -0.58 -0.76
CA THR A 66 5.73 -1.64 -0.17
C THR A 66 5.54 -2.97 -0.89
N GLY A 67 4.30 -3.41 -1.09
CA GLY A 67 4.00 -4.68 -1.76
C GLY A 67 4.48 -4.70 -3.22
N VAL A 68 4.10 -3.68 -3.99
CA VAL A 68 4.49 -3.56 -5.40
C VAL A 68 6.00 -3.45 -5.56
N SER A 69 6.66 -2.58 -4.75
CA SER A 69 8.11 -2.38 -4.86
C SER A 69 8.90 -3.62 -4.49
N THR A 70 8.50 -4.32 -3.44
CA THR A 70 9.18 -5.52 -2.98
C THR A 70 9.18 -6.59 -4.07
N LEU A 71 8.01 -6.94 -4.59
CA LEU A 71 7.92 -7.97 -5.62
C LEU A 71 8.56 -7.51 -6.95
N ALA A 72 8.32 -6.26 -7.36
CA ALA A 72 8.91 -5.72 -8.57
C ALA A 72 10.44 -5.75 -8.55
N LYS A 73 11.06 -5.43 -7.42
CA LYS A 73 12.53 -5.49 -7.25
C LYS A 73 13.06 -6.92 -7.20
N LEU A 74 12.30 -7.86 -6.68
CA LEU A 74 12.67 -9.28 -6.72
C LEU A 74 12.63 -9.83 -8.15
N LEU A 75 11.66 -9.41 -8.96
CA LEU A 75 11.51 -9.84 -10.35
C LEU A 75 12.51 -9.13 -11.28
N ASN A 76 12.73 -7.84 -11.08
CA ASN A 76 13.68 -7.03 -11.85
C ASN A 76 14.41 -6.00 -10.97
N PRO A 77 15.62 -6.30 -10.50
CA PRO A 77 16.39 -5.38 -9.65
C PRO A 77 16.74 -4.04 -10.33
N ARG A 78 16.71 -3.96 -11.65
CA ARG A 78 16.99 -2.73 -12.41
C ARG A 78 15.77 -1.83 -12.57
N LEU A 79 14.57 -2.33 -12.25
CA LEU A 79 13.34 -1.56 -12.35
C LEU A 79 13.44 -0.27 -11.52
N ARG A 80 12.95 0.81 -12.07
CA ARG A 80 12.82 2.09 -11.36
C ARG A 80 11.38 2.26 -10.89
N LEU A 81 11.23 2.48 -9.59
CA LEU A 81 9.97 2.81 -8.98
C LEU A 81 9.95 4.31 -8.73
N SER A 82 8.92 4.98 -9.21
CA SER A 82 8.69 6.38 -8.93
C SER A 82 7.44 6.51 -8.05
N GLU A 83 7.61 7.17 -6.94
CA GLU A 83 6.56 7.37 -5.95
C GLU A 83 5.90 8.73 -6.21
N TRP A 84 4.57 8.74 -6.21
CA TRP A 84 3.80 9.95 -6.33
C TRP A 84 2.86 10.11 -5.14
N SER A 85 3.02 11.19 -4.39
CA SER A 85 2.13 11.53 -3.29
C SER A 85 1.64 12.97 -3.39
N ARG A 86 0.45 13.23 -2.86
CA ARG A 86 -0.01 14.61 -2.65
C ARG A 86 0.90 15.29 -1.63
N PRO A 87 1.10 16.62 -1.71
CA PRO A 87 1.80 17.39 -0.68
C PRO A 87 0.88 17.57 0.55
N VAL A 88 0.64 16.48 1.29
CA VAL A 88 -0.08 16.47 2.58
C VAL A 88 0.92 16.02 3.64
N PRO A 89 0.76 16.38 4.96
CA PRO A 89 1.63 15.88 6.01
C PRO A 89 1.70 14.35 5.96
N ILE A 90 2.89 13.82 5.70
CA ILE A 90 3.06 12.43 5.29
C ILE A 90 3.32 11.57 6.52
N VAL A 91 2.37 10.70 6.84
CA VAL A 91 2.55 9.61 7.81
C VAL A 91 3.64 8.62 7.33
N CYS A 92 3.87 8.53 6.03
CA CYS A 92 4.76 7.54 5.41
C CYS A 92 6.26 7.93 5.34
N ARG A 93 6.65 9.16 5.70
CA ARG A 93 8.07 9.60 5.61
C ARG A 93 9.03 8.80 6.48
N SER A 94 8.54 8.18 7.55
CA SER A 94 9.36 7.40 8.48
C SER A 94 9.70 6.00 7.97
N HIS A 95 8.88 5.41 7.08
CA HIS A 95 9.03 4.04 6.60
C HIS A 95 9.89 3.92 5.31
N LEU A 96 10.00 5.00 4.53
CA LEU A 96 10.78 5.01 3.28
C LEU A 96 12.31 5.06 3.46
N ARG A 97 12.81 5.26 4.68
CA ARG A 97 14.26 5.27 4.98
C ARG A 97 14.91 3.89 5.03
N THR A 98 14.13 2.81 5.02
CA THR A 98 14.65 1.44 5.20
C THR A 98 14.74 0.63 3.91
N ALA A 99 14.31 1.14 2.78
CA ALA A 99 14.33 0.45 1.48
C ALA A 99 15.44 1.00 0.54
N ARG A 100 16.66 1.13 1.06
CA ARG A 100 17.87 1.36 0.24
C ARG A 100 18.70 0.11 0.15
#